data_62e4153096621b83c0501d946f754886
#
_entry.id   62e4153096621b83c0501d946f754886
#
_cell.length_a   1.000
_cell.length_b   1.000
_cell.length_c   1.000
_cell.angle_alpha   90.00
_cell.angle_beta   90.00
_cell.angle_gamma   90.00
#
_symmetry.space_group_name_H-M   'P 1'
#
loop_
_entity.id
_entity.type
_entity.pdbx_description
1 polymer ?
#
loop_
_entity_poly.entity_id
_entity_poly.type
_entity_poly.pdbx_seq_one_letter_code
_entity_poly.pdbx_strand_id
1 'polypeptide(L)' 'MAEAYVLVNCDLGAEDDVIGGLKQIEQVKEVHGTFGAYDIIAKIQAESADKLREAITWKIRKMDKIRSTLTLTLVEGQG' A
#
# COMPACT_ATOMS: atom_id res chain seq x y z
N MET A 1 10.92 -13.75 0.19
CA MET A 1 10.33 -12.47 -0.23
C MET A 1 9.18 -12.12 0.69
N ALA A 2 9.11 -10.90 1.15
CA ALA A 2 8.05 -10.47 2.04
C ALA A 2 6.95 -9.76 1.26
N GLU A 3 5.70 -9.97 1.65
CA GLU A 3 4.54 -9.38 0.99
C GLU A 3 3.56 -8.82 2.00
N ALA A 4 2.84 -7.79 1.58
CA ALA A 4 1.77 -7.20 2.39
C ALA A 4 0.70 -6.61 1.48
N TYR A 5 -0.52 -6.53 2.02
CA TYR A 5 -1.56 -5.69 1.45
C TYR A 5 -1.70 -4.45 2.32
N VAL A 6 -1.76 -3.30 1.68
CA VAL A 6 -1.99 -2.05 2.38
C VAL A 6 -3.33 -1.49 1.91
N LEU A 7 -4.22 -1.31 2.87
CA LEU A 7 -5.52 -0.70 2.63
C LEU A 7 -5.40 0.78 2.95
N VAL A 8 -5.86 1.63 2.03
CA VAL A 8 -5.61 3.07 2.10
C VAL A 8 -6.91 3.84 2.02
N ASN A 9 -7.07 4.80 2.92
CA ASN A 9 -8.09 5.83 2.79
C ASN A 9 -7.40 7.14 2.41
N CYS A 10 -7.96 7.84 1.45
CA CYS A 10 -7.40 9.08 0.96
C CYS A 10 -8.44 10.20 0.99
N ASP A 11 -7.98 11.42 0.72
CA ASP A 11 -8.86 12.57 0.66
C ASP A 11 -9.88 12.39 -0.46
N LEU A 12 -11.07 12.94 -0.25
CA LEU A 12 -12.14 12.87 -1.22
C LEU A 12 -11.69 13.48 -2.56
N GLY A 13 -11.84 12.72 -3.63
CA GLY A 13 -11.45 13.17 -4.96
C GLY A 13 -9.98 12.96 -5.28
N ALA A 14 -9.18 12.41 -4.34
CA ALA A 14 -7.75 12.21 -4.54
C ALA A 14 -7.38 10.79 -4.96
N GLU A 15 -8.36 9.92 -5.21
CA GLU A 15 -8.11 8.50 -5.47
C GLU A 15 -7.17 8.29 -6.64
N ASP A 16 -7.39 9.00 -7.76
CA ASP A 16 -6.54 8.84 -8.94
C ASP A 16 -5.11 9.30 -8.69
N ASP A 17 -4.94 10.39 -7.97
CA ASP A 17 -3.61 10.89 -7.62
C ASP A 17 -2.86 9.91 -6.73
N VAL A 18 -3.54 9.34 -5.75
CA VAL A 18 -2.94 8.38 -4.83
C VAL A 18 -2.60 7.08 -5.56
N ILE A 19 -3.50 6.58 -6.40
CA ILE A 19 -3.23 5.38 -7.20
C ILE A 19 -2.02 5.61 -8.09
N GLY A 20 -1.97 6.76 -8.78
CA GLY A 20 -0.83 7.10 -9.64
C GLY A 20 0.48 7.16 -8.86
N GLY A 21 0.46 7.76 -7.69
CA GLY A 21 1.64 7.83 -6.83
C GLY A 21 2.09 6.47 -6.33
N LEU A 22 1.14 5.62 -5.93
CA LEU A 22 1.46 4.27 -5.49
C LEU A 22 2.12 3.45 -6.60
N LYS A 23 1.64 3.59 -7.83
CA LYS A 23 2.21 2.86 -8.97
C LYS A 23 3.65 3.25 -9.28
N GLN A 24 4.11 4.40 -8.82
CA GLN A 24 5.49 4.83 -9.01
C GLN A 24 6.45 4.20 -8.01
N ILE A 25 5.93 3.56 -6.97
CA ILE A 25 6.76 2.94 -5.95
C ILE A 25 7.18 1.55 -6.42
N GLU A 26 8.48 1.29 -6.45
CA GLU A 26 9.03 0.04 -6.96
C GLU A 26 8.44 -1.19 -6.29
N GLN A 27 8.24 -1.14 -4.97
CA GLN A 27 7.74 -2.27 -4.20
C GLN A 27 6.25 -2.52 -4.38
N VAL A 28 5.51 -1.57 -4.95
CA VAL A 28 4.07 -1.73 -5.18
C VAL A 28 3.86 -2.50 -6.47
N LYS A 29 3.22 -3.66 -6.39
CA LYS A 29 3.02 -4.56 -7.53
C LYS A 29 1.64 -4.49 -8.12
N GLU A 30 0.63 -4.19 -7.31
CA GLU A 30 -0.74 -4.05 -7.76
C GLU A 30 -1.42 -2.95 -6.95
N VAL A 31 -2.29 -2.20 -7.59
CA VAL A 31 -3.10 -1.18 -6.94
C VAL A 31 -4.51 -1.24 -7.53
N HIS A 32 -5.51 -1.28 -6.67
CA HIS A 32 -6.91 -1.31 -7.10
C HIS A 32 -7.72 -0.33 -6.26
N GLY A 33 -8.64 0.37 -6.91
CA GLY A 33 -9.67 1.11 -6.20
C GLY A 33 -10.71 0.13 -5.66
N THR A 34 -11.28 0.43 -4.51
CA THR A 34 -12.28 -0.43 -3.87
C THR A 34 -13.45 0.39 -3.37
N PHE A 35 -14.54 -0.30 -3.06
CA PHE A 35 -15.68 0.28 -2.36
C PHE A 35 -15.75 -0.34 -0.98
N GLY A 36 -16.09 0.46 0.02
CA GLY A 36 -16.27 -0.01 1.39
C GLY A 36 -15.50 0.84 2.38
N ALA A 37 -14.97 0.22 3.41
CA ALA A 37 -14.28 0.92 4.49
C ALA A 37 -12.98 1.59 4.04
N TYR A 38 -12.38 1.10 2.97
CA TYR A 38 -11.14 1.65 2.41
C TYR A 38 -11.31 1.95 0.94
N ASP A 39 -10.59 2.96 0.46
CA ASP A 39 -10.73 3.45 -0.91
C ASP A 39 -9.84 2.70 -1.89
N ILE A 40 -8.68 2.21 -1.43
CA ILE A 40 -7.66 1.64 -2.28
C ILE A 40 -7.03 0.45 -1.56
N ILE A 41 -6.67 -0.59 -2.34
CA ILE A 41 -5.85 -1.69 -1.85
C ILE A 41 -4.61 -1.78 -2.74
N ALA A 42 -3.44 -1.92 -2.10
CA ALA A 42 -2.17 -2.09 -2.80
C ALA A 42 -1.47 -3.35 -2.33
N LYS A 43 -0.90 -4.10 -3.28
CA LYS A 43 -0.07 -5.26 -2.97
C LYS A 43 1.39 -4.85 -3.05
N ILE A 44 2.15 -5.13 -1.99
CA ILE A 44 3.52 -4.70 -1.86
C ILE A 44 4.43 -5.91 -1.63
N GLN A 45 5.56 -5.94 -2.34
CA GLN A 45 6.55 -7.01 -2.19
C GLN A 45 7.92 -6.40 -2.02
N ALA A 46 8.73 -7.01 -1.16
CA ALA A 46 10.12 -6.61 -0.96
C ALA A 46 10.97 -7.84 -0.66
N GLU A 47 12.29 -7.70 -0.75
CA GLU A 47 13.21 -8.80 -0.53
C GLU A 47 13.16 -9.33 0.89
N SER A 48 12.90 -8.46 1.86
CA SER A 48 12.87 -8.82 3.27
C SER A 48 11.76 -8.06 3.99
N ALA A 49 11.44 -8.52 5.20
CA ALA A 49 10.44 -7.84 6.03
C ALA A 49 10.88 -6.41 6.37
N ASP A 50 12.18 -6.20 6.59
CA ASP A 50 12.70 -4.87 6.90
C ASP A 50 12.50 -3.91 5.72
N LYS A 51 12.83 -4.36 4.51
CA LYS A 51 12.64 -3.54 3.31
C LYS A 51 11.16 -3.29 3.02
N LEU A 52 10.31 -4.27 3.29
CA LEU A 52 8.87 -4.10 3.17
C LEU A 52 8.37 -3.00 4.11
N ARG A 53 8.80 -3.05 5.37
CA ARG A 53 8.41 -2.06 6.36
C ARG A 53 8.91 -0.67 6.00
N GLU A 54 10.14 -0.57 5.50
CA GLU A 54 10.70 0.70 5.04
C GLU A 54 9.87 1.30 3.91
N ALA A 55 9.50 0.49 2.92
CA ALA A 55 8.70 0.98 1.80
C ALA A 55 7.34 1.51 2.26
N ILE A 56 6.69 0.78 3.17
CA ILE A 56 5.40 1.20 3.68
C ILE A 56 5.53 2.49 4.49
N THR A 57 6.50 2.54 5.41
CA THR A 57 6.66 3.68 6.30
C THR A 57 7.14 4.93 5.56
N TRP A 58 8.14 4.78 4.69
CA TRP A 58 8.82 5.95 4.12
C TRP A 58 8.32 6.35 2.75
N LYS A 59 7.66 5.46 2.03
CA LYS A 59 7.17 5.77 0.69
C LYS A 59 5.65 5.90 0.64
N ILE A 60 4.93 5.02 1.31
CA ILE A 60 3.47 5.01 1.24
C ILE A 60 2.86 5.96 2.27
N ARG A 61 3.20 5.77 3.54
CA ARG A 61 2.58 6.56 4.62
C ARG A 61 2.93 8.03 4.57
N LYS A 62 3.98 8.41 3.84
CA LYS A 62 4.36 9.81 3.67
C LYS A 62 3.72 10.50 2.48
N MET A 63 2.96 9.78 1.67
CA MET A 63 2.28 10.38 0.53
C MET A 63 1.24 11.39 1.02
N ASP A 64 1.18 12.53 0.32
CA ASP A 64 0.13 13.51 0.57
C ASP A 64 -1.22 12.90 0.21
N LYS A 65 -2.26 13.41 0.83
CA LYS A 65 -3.65 13.01 0.55
C LYS A 65 -4.04 11.64 1.09
N ILE A 66 -3.12 10.89 1.69
CA ILE A 66 -3.45 9.66 2.40
C ILE A 66 -3.86 10.03 3.83
N ARG A 67 -5.06 9.59 4.22
CA ARG A 67 -5.62 9.88 5.54
C ARG A 67 -5.30 8.80 6.55
N SER A 68 -5.42 7.56 6.14
CA SER A 68 -5.12 6.42 7.01
C SER A 68 -4.74 5.21 6.20
N THR A 69 -4.01 4.30 6.83
CA THR A 69 -3.61 3.04 6.21
C THR A 69 -3.78 1.91 7.20
N LEU A 70 -4.06 0.71 6.66
CA LEU A 70 -4.05 -0.52 7.43
C LEU A 70 -3.20 -1.53 6.67
N THR A 71 -2.16 -2.03 7.32
CA THR A 71 -1.24 -2.98 6.69
C THR A 71 -1.55 -4.40 7.15
N LEU A 72 -1.72 -5.30 6.18
CA LEU A 72 -1.90 -6.72 6.42
C LEU A 72 -0.69 -7.45 5.86
N THR A 73 0.26 -7.78 6.73
CA THR A 73 1.46 -8.49 6.33
C THR A 73 1.15 -9.98 6.16
N LEU A 74 1.55 -10.54 5.02
CA LEU A 74 1.34 -11.96 4.77
C LEU A 74 2.39 -12.78 5.53
N VAL A 75 1.95 -13.89 6.11
CA VAL A 75 2.84 -14.78 6.86
C VAL A 75 3.32 -15.87 5.90
N GLU A 76 4.64 -15.99 5.73
CA GLU A 76 5.22 -17.02 4.87
C GLU A 76 4.90 -18.40 5.40
N GLY A 77 4.70 -19.34 4.48
CA GLY A 77 4.42 -20.72 4.81
C GLY A 77 2.98 -20.99 5.18
N GLN A 78 2.13 -20.00 5.14
CA GLN A 78 0.69 -20.13 5.38
C GLN A 78 0.00 -19.97 4.03
N GLY A 79 -0.31 -21.04 3.45
CA GLY A 79 -0.88 -21.06 2.09
C GLY A 79 -2.33 -20.86 2.05
#